data_d3fc1600a29d50ae140276c99a5ab418
#
_entry.id   d3fc1600a29d50ae140276c99a5ab418
#
_cell.length_a   1.000
_cell.length_b   1.000
_cell.length_c   1.000
_cell.angle_alpha   90.00
_cell.angle_beta   90.00
_cell.angle_gamma   90.00
#
_symmetry.space_group_name_H-M   'P 1'
#
loop_
_entity.id
_entity.type
_entity.pdbx_description
1 polymer ?
#
loop_
_entity_poly.entity_id
_entity_poly.type
_entity_poly.pdbx_seq_one_letter_code
_entity_poly.pdbx_strand_id
1 'polypeptide(L)'
;ANFRLVAVIVLINAVLAVFVGIVLHTYDAMRRQLEANFHALRAKEALEREVAIAREVQRELLPRGVPVVRGLELAGVCIPAVGVGGDYYDFLPLQDERIGLVIADVSGKGIPAALLMAGLQASVRSLALPGVAPCEVNRRLNDMLHQSTSASRYATLFFALYDPHDR
;
A
#
# COMPACT_ATOMS: atom_id res chain seq x y z
N ALA A 1 50.84 61.30 2.59
CA ALA A 1 49.38 61.29 2.80
C ALA A 1 48.63 60.33 1.88
N ASN A 2 49.03 60.20 0.59
CA ASN A 2 48.34 59.40 -0.41
C ASN A 2 48.40 57.87 -0.15
N PHE A 3 49.48 57.31 0.43
CA PHE A 3 49.64 55.89 0.63
C PHE A 3 48.60 55.32 1.62
N ARG A 4 48.29 56.01 2.71
CA ARG A 4 47.25 55.58 3.66
C ARG A 4 45.85 55.52 3.04
N LEU A 5 45.54 56.47 2.17
CA LEU A 5 44.24 56.51 1.46
C LEU A 5 44.09 55.31 0.51
N VAL A 6 45.14 55.02 -0.27
CA VAL A 6 45.18 53.87 -1.19
C VAL A 6 45.04 52.56 -0.42
N ALA A 7 45.71 52.38 0.71
CA ALA A 7 45.62 51.19 1.53
C ALA A 7 44.19 50.98 2.07
N VAL A 8 43.51 52.03 2.52
CA VAL A 8 42.13 51.98 2.98
C VAL A 8 41.16 51.58 1.85
N ILE A 9 41.32 52.16 0.65
CA ILE A 9 40.48 51.81 -0.51
C ILE A 9 40.67 50.32 -0.91
N VAL A 10 41.89 49.81 -0.92
CA VAL A 10 42.16 48.40 -1.21
C VAL A 10 41.51 47.47 -0.18
N LEU A 11 41.63 47.83 1.09
CA LEU A 11 40.99 47.05 2.18
C LEU A 11 39.49 47.01 2.06
N ILE A 12 38.82 48.15 1.78
CA ILE A 12 37.39 48.21 1.57
C ILE A 12 36.95 47.33 0.40
N ASN A 13 37.66 47.42 -0.73
CA ASN A 13 37.32 46.57 -1.87
C ASN A 13 37.51 45.06 -1.58
N ALA A 14 38.57 44.70 -0.85
CA ALA A 14 38.77 43.31 -0.45
C ALA A 14 37.63 42.79 0.46
N VAL A 15 37.24 43.58 1.44
CA VAL A 15 36.09 43.24 2.35
C VAL A 15 34.81 43.11 1.54
N LEU A 16 34.52 44.04 0.62
CA LEU A 16 33.34 43.99 -0.23
C LEU A 16 33.37 42.76 -1.16
N ALA A 17 34.48 42.38 -1.72
CA ALA A 17 34.61 41.19 -2.55
C ALA A 17 34.34 39.91 -1.76
N VAL A 18 34.88 39.80 -0.56
CA VAL A 18 34.62 38.66 0.33
C VAL A 18 33.14 38.61 0.73
N PHE A 19 32.54 39.74 1.08
CA PHE A 19 31.10 39.80 1.42
C PHE A 19 30.22 39.37 0.23
N VAL A 20 30.47 39.88 -0.98
CA VAL A 20 29.74 39.48 -2.19
C VAL A 20 29.96 37.98 -2.46
N GLY A 21 31.15 37.45 -2.29
CA GLY A 21 31.45 36.02 -2.45
C GLY A 21 30.65 35.15 -1.48
N ILE A 22 30.55 35.56 -0.22
CA ILE A 22 29.74 34.85 0.79
C ILE A 22 28.25 34.89 0.42
N VAL A 23 27.72 36.05 0.04
CA VAL A 23 26.33 36.21 -0.37
C VAL A 23 25.99 35.33 -1.57
N LEU A 24 26.83 35.34 -2.60
CA LEU A 24 26.63 34.49 -3.79
C LEU A 24 26.69 32.99 -3.42
N HIS A 25 27.64 32.59 -2.61
CA HIS A 25 27.78 31.20 -2.16
C HIS A 25 26.55 30.73 -1.36
N THR A 26 26.07 31.54 -0.43
CA THR A 26 24.87 31.23 0.36
C THR A 26 23.60 31.21 -0.52
N TYR A 27 23.49 32.11 -1.47
CA TYR A 27 22.39 32.12 -2.44
C TYR A 27 22.37 30.84 -3.28
N ASP A 28 23.51 30.43 -3.84
CA ASP A 28 23.62 29.19 -4.62
C ASP A 28 23.33 27.94 -3.80
N ALA A 29 23.76 27.92 -2.53
CA ALA A 29 23.47 26.82 -1.62
C ALA A 29 21.95 26.71 -1.33
N MET A 30 21.34 27.85 -1.03
CA MET A 30 19.88 27.92 -0.76
C MET A 30 19.08 27.52 -2.01
N ARG A 31 19.46 28.01 -3.17
CA ARG A 31 18.81 27.65 -4.45
C ARG A 31 18.86 26.14 -4.70
N ARG A 32 20.04 25.51 -4.56
CA ARG A 32 20.20 24.06 -4.71
C ARG A 32 19.33 23.27 -3.72
N GLN A 33 19.26 23.73 -2.47
CA GLN A 33 18.40 23.12 -1.45
C GLN A 33 16.92 23.22 -1.81
N LEU A 34 16.50 24.37 -2.32
CA LEU A 34 15.12 24.58 -2.76
C LEU A 34 14.75 23.68 -3.95
N GLU A 35 15.61 23.59 -4.95
CA GLU A 35 15.44 22.70 -6.11
C GLU A 35 15.34 21.24 -5.68
N ALA A 36 16.23 20.77 -4.78
CA ALA A 36 16.19 19.42 -4.23
C ALA A 36 14.89 19.12 -3.48
N ASN A 37 14.45 20.05 -2.61
CA ASN A 37 13.20 19.91 -1.88
C ASN A 37 11.98 19.86 -2.83
N PHE A 38 12.00 20.67 -3.88
CA PHE A 38 10.92 20.69 -4.87
C PHE A 38 10.83 19.36 -5.67
N HIS A 39 11.96 18.79 -6.06
CA HIS A 39 12.00 17.48 -6.69
C HIS A 39 11.55 16.36 -5.77
N ALA A 40 11.97 16.39 -4.50
CA ALA A 40 11.53 15.42 -3.50
C ALA A 40 10.02 15.49 -3.25
N LEU A 41 9.45 16.70 -3.17
CA LEU A 41 8.01 16.89 -3.00
C LEU A 41 7.22 16.34 -4.19
N ARG A 42 7.64 16.64 -5.42
CA ARG A 42 6.99 16.11 -6.62
C ARG A 42 7.05 14.59 -6.71
N ALA A 43 8.18 13.99 -6.37
CA ALA A 43 8.32 12.54 -6.33
C ALA A 43 7.38 11.90 -5.30
N LYS A 44 7.25 12.52 -4.11
CA LYS A 44 6.31 12.10 -3.07
C LYS A 44 4.86 12.19 -3.56
N GLU A 45 4.46 13.31 -4.16
CA GLU A 45 3.09 13.48 -4.70
C GLU A 45 2.77 12.46 -5.80
N ALA A 46 3.73 12.15 -6.67
CA ALA A 46 3.55 11.12 -7.69
C ALA A 46 3.32 9.74 -7.07
N LEU A 47 4.13 9.35 -6.08
CA LEU A 47 3.97 8.10 -5.35
C LEU A 47 2.62 8.01 -4.62
N GLU A 48 2.19 9.09 -3.97
CA GLU A 48 0.90 9.15 -3.28
C GLU A 48 -0.28 8.94 -4.26
N ARG A 49 -0.19 9.47 -5.48
CA ARG A 49 -1.19 9.23 -6.53
C ARG A 49 -1.20 7.76 -6.99
N GLU A 50 -0.05 7.15 -7.18
CA GLU A 50 0.04 5.73 -7.55
C GLU A 50 -0.56 4.82 -6.47
N VAL A 51 -0.28 5.11 -5.20
CA VAL A 51 -0.87 4.38 -4.06
C VAL A 51 -2.38 4.59 -4.00
N ALA A 52 -2.87 5.79 -4.31
CA ALA A 52 -4.31 6.06 -4.34
C ALA A 52 -5.02 5.25 -5.44
N ILE A 53 -4.42 5.13 -6.63
CA ILE A 53 -4.93 4.28 -7.72
C ILE A 53 -4.93 2.81 -7.30
N ALA A 54 -3.84 2.32 -6.72
CA ALA A 54 -3.74 0.95 -6.23
C ALA A 54 -4.82 0.63 -5.17
N ARG A 55 -5.13 1.59 -4.29
CA ARG A 55 -6.21 1.49 -3.31
C ARG A 55 -7.57 1.33 -3.96
N GLU A 56 -7.86 2.10 -5.00
CA GLU A 56 -9.13 2.02 -5.73
C GLU A 56 -9.29 0.65 -6.38
N VAL A 57 -8.27 0.17 -7.08
CA VAL A 57 -8.25 -1.18 -7.67
C VAL A 57 -8.43 -2.26 -6.60
N GLN A 58 -7.74 -2.15 -5.45
CA GLN A 58 -7.89 -3.11 -4.35
C GLN A 58 -9.31 -3.14 -3.78
N ARG A 59 -9.97 -1.98 -3.67
CA ARG A 59 -11.38 -1.92 -3.22
C ARG A 59 -12.34 -2.65 -4.15
N GLU A 60 -12.05 -2.70 -5.44
CA GLU A 60 -12.87 -3.46 -6.40
C GLU A 60 -12.75 -4.98 -6.25
N LEU A 61 -11.67 -5.46 -5.62
CA LEU A 61 -11.46 -6.87 -5.31
C LEU A 61 -12.28 -7.34 -4.09
N LEU A 62 -12.67 -6.42 -3.22
CA LEU A 62 -13.51 -6.71 -2.05
C LEU A 62 -14.99 -6.79 -2.43
N PRO A 63 -15.85 -7.40 -1.60
CA PRO A 63 -17.27 -7.49 -1.86
C PRO A 63 -17.91 -6.11 -2.05
N ARG A 64 -18.66 -5.94 -3.14
CA ARG A 64 -19.40 -4.69 -3.41
C ARG A 64 -20.70 -4.57 -2.62
N GLY A 65 -21.15 -5.65 -2.00
CA GLY A 65 -22.36 -5.71 -1.20
C GLY A 65 -22.42 -6.98 -0.39
N VAL A 66 -23.39 -7.02 0.51
CA VAL A 66 -23.65 -8.17 1.36
C VAL A 66 -24.77 -9.01 0.74
N PRO A 67 -24.55 -10.30 0.47
CA PRO A 67 -25.61 -11.15 -0.07
C PRO A 67 -26.72 -11.39 0.97
N VAL A 68 -27.94 -11.53 0.49
CA VAL A 68 -29.07 -11.95 1.32
C VAL A 68 -29.02 -13.47 1.44
N VAL A 69 -28.90 -13.96 2.66
CA VAL A 69 -28.82 -15.40 2.96
C VAL A 69 -29.90 -15.78 3.97
N ARG A 70 -30.61 -16.86 3.68
CA ARG A 70 -31.68 -17.33 4.57
C ARG A 70 -31.14 -17.74 5.94
N GLY A 71 -31.68 -17.12 6.99
CA GLY A 71 -31.29 -17.45 8.38
C GLY A 71 -29.96 -16.87 8.84
N LEU A 72 -29.33 -16.02 8.04
CA LEU A 72 -28.04 -15.40 8.38
C LEU A 72 -28.07 -13.91 8.01
N GLU A 73 -27.67 -13.07 8.97
CA GLU A 73 -27.41 -11.66 8.75
C GLU A 73 -25.89 -11.42 8.69
N LEU A 74 -25.44 -10.77 7.65
CA LEU A 74 -24.02 -10.57 7.37
C LEU A 74 -23.68 -9.09 7.35
N ALA A 75 -22.47 -8.76 7.80
CA ALA A 75 -21.84 -7.46 7.61
C ALA A 75 -20.34 -7.64 7.43
N GLY A 76 -19.72 -6.76 6.67
CA GLY A 76 -18.27 -6.78 6.47
C GLY A 76 -17.75 -5.41 6.09
N VAL A 77 -16.59 -5.05 6.64
CA VAL A 77 -15.87 -3.82 6.32
C VAL A 77 -14.37 -4.08 6.37
N CYS A 78 -13.63 -3.49 5.44
CA CYS A 78 -12.18 -3.47 5.44
C CYS A 78 -11.70 -2.02 5.46
N ILE A 79 -10.88 -1.67 6.45
CA ILE A 79 -10.35 -0.30 6.65
C ILE A 79 -8.82 -0.40 6.65
N PRO A 80 -8.16 -0.22 5.50
CA PRO A 80 -6.70 -0.28 5.43
C PRO A 80 -6.03 0.83 6.24
N ALA A 81 -5.00 0.49 7.03
CA ALA A 81 -4.26 1.44 7.85
C ALA A 81 -3.44 2.44 7.01
N VAL A 82 -2.88 2.01 5.88
CA VAL A 82 -2.02 2.83 5.00
C VAL A 82 -2.37 2.55 3.53
N GLY A 83 -3.33 3.30 3.00
CA GLY A 83 -3.69 3.28 1.58
C GLY A 83 -4.18 1.92 1.07
N VAL A 84 -3.30 0.92 1.00
CA VAL A 84 -3.56 -0.47 0.63
C VAL A 84 -3.08 -1.42 1.73
N GLY A 85 -3.65 -2.62 1.82
CA GLY A 85 -3.38 -3.56 2.92
C GLY A 85 -3.40 -5.03 2.51
N GLY A 86 -3.06 -5.90 3.48
CA GLY A 86 -3.12 -7.35 3.36
C GLY A 86 -4.46 -7.95 3.75
N ASP A 87 -5.33 -7.18 4.44
CA ASP A 87 -6.63 -7.64 4.90
C ASP A 87 -7.57 -7.98 3.75
N TYR A 88 -8.26 -9.09 3.87
CA TYR A 88 -9.21 -9.59 2.89
C TYR A 88 -10.42 -10.22 3.58
N TYR A 89 -11.62 -9.94 3.08
CA TYR A 89 -12.81 -10.70 3.39
C TYR A 89 -13.65 -10.91 2.12
N ASP A 90 -14.44 -11.97 2.10
CA ASP A 90 -15.34 -12.24 0.96
C ASP A 90 -16.59 -12.99 1.39
N PHE A 91 -17.63 -12.80 0.60
CA PHE A 91 -18.88 -13.55 0.63
C PHE A 91 -19.01 -14.28 -0.70
N LEU A 92 -18.90 -15.60 -0.69
CA LEU A 92 -18.87 -16.43 -1.90
C LEU A 92 -20.20 -17.19 -2.06
N PRO A 93 -21.15 -16.67 -2.85
CA PRO A 93 -22.35 -17.42 -3.15
C PRO A 93 -22.00 -18.74 -3.87
N LEU A 94 -22.49 -19.84 -3.33
CA LEU A 94 -22.30 -21.19 -3.86
C LEU A 94 -23.65 -21.75 -4.32
N GLN A 95 -23.66 -22.98 -4.84
CA GLN A 95 -24.90 -23.66 -5.18
C GLN A 95 -25.75 -23.99 -3.92
N ASP A 96 -27.04 -24.22 -4.10
CA ASP A 96 -28.00 -24.63 -3.09
C ASP A 96 -28.12 -23.63 -1.92
N GLU A 97 -28.13 -22.32 -2.21
CA GLU A 97 -28.22 -21.22 -1.25
C GLU A 97 -27.07 -21.19 -0.22
N ARG A 98 -26.04 -22.02 -0.39
CA ARG A 98 -24.86 -22.03 0.48
C ARG A 98 -23.99 -20.82 0.23
N ILE A 99 -23.26 -20.39 1.27
CA ILE A 99 -22.33 -19.29 1.18
C ILE A 99 -21.00 -19.63 1.84
N GLY A 100 -19.92 -19.35 1.16
CA GLY A 100 -18.58 -19.34 1.72
C GLY A 100 -18.29 -17.98 2.37
N LEU A 101 -17.78 -18.00 3.59
CA LEU A 101 -17.35 -16.83 4.36
C LEU A 101 -15.83 -16.88 4.49
N VAL A 102 -15.17 -15.82 4.08
CA VAL A 102 -13.71 -15.73 4.10
C VAL A 102 -13.28 -14.51 4.88
N ILE A 103 -12.28 -14.67 5.73
CA ILE A 103 -11.48 -13.58 6.28
C ILE A 103 -10.02 -13.99 6.30
N ALA A 104 -9.14 -13.08 5.87
CA ALA A 104 -7.71 -13.34 5.82
C ALA A 104 -6.89 -12.07 6.07
N ASP A 105 -5.67 -12.27 6.55
CA ASP A 105 -4.67 -11.22 6.69
C ASP A 105 -3.33 -11.73 6.17
N VAL A 106 -2.78 -10.99 5.22
CA VAL A 106 -1.47 -11.27 4.61
C VAL A 106 -0.38 -10.51 5.35
N SER A 107 0.67 -11.21 5.73
CA SER A 107 1.81 -10.65 6.43
C SER A 107 2.46 -9.48 5.69
N GLY A 108 2.78 -8.41 6.44
CA GLY A 108 3.38 -7.20 5.91
C GLY A 108 2.39 -6.06 5.75
N LYS A 109 2.76 -5.02 5.02
CA LYS A 109 1.92 -3.83 4.76
C LYS A 109 2.27 -3.18 3.43
N GLY A 110 1.35 -2.31 2.97
CA GLY A 110 1.50 -1.58 1.72
C GLY A 110 1.37 -2.46 0.48
N ILE A 111 1.96 -2.01 -0.61
CA ILE A 111 1.81 -2.64 -1.94
C ILE A 111 2.18 -4.13 -1.98
N PRO A 112 3.28 -4.60 -1.35
CA PRO A 112 3.60 -6.03 -1.38
C PRO A 112 2.54 -6.93 -0.74
N ALA A 113 1.95 -6.51 0.39
CA ALA A 113 0.86 -7.23 1.04
C ALA A 113 -0.42 -7.18 0.20
N ALA A 114 -0.73 -6.04 -0.42
CA ALA A 114 -1.88 -5.86 -1.28
C ALA A 114 -1.84 -6.76 -2.53
N LEU A 115 -0.67 -6.91 -3.15
CA LEU A 115 -0.49 -7.81 -4.30
C LEU A 115 -0.70 -9.28 -3.92
N LEU A 116 -0.17 -9.71 -2.78
CA LEU A 116 -0.40 -11.06 -2.27
C LEU A 116 -1.86 -11.29 -1.90
N MET A 117 -2.52 -10.30 -1.30
CA MET A 117 -3.94 -10.36 -1.01
C MET A 117 -4.78 -10.53 -2.28
N ALA A 118 -4.45 -9.80 -3.36
CA ALA A 118 -5.14 -9.95 -4.64
C ALA A 118 -4.97 -11.36 -5.22
N GLY A 119 -3.76 -11.93 -5.14
CA GLY A 119 -3.50 -13.33 -5.53
C GLY A 119 -4.27 -14.32 -4.66
N LEU A 120 -4.32 -14.11 -3.35
CA LEU A 120 -5.08 -14.94 -2.42
C LEU A 120 -6.58 -14.88 -2.74
N GLN A 121 -7.16 -13.70 -2.95
CA GLN A 121 -8.55 -13.51 -3.34
C GLN A 121 -8.90 -14.27 -4.62
N ALA A 122 -8.10 -14.13 -5.68
CA ALA A 122 -8.31 -14.84 -6.92
C ALA A 122 -8.25 -16.36 -6.73
N SER A 123 -7.31 -16.86 -5.92
CA SER A 123 -7.14 -18.28 -5.59
C SER A 123 -8.33 -18.82 -4.80
N VAL A 124 -8.79 -18.09 -3.77
CA VAL A 124 -9.97 -18.45 -2.99
C VAL A 124 -11.20 -18.59 -3.90
N ARG A 125 -11.46 -17.60 -4.75
CA ARG A 125 -12.61 -17.64 -5.67
C ARG A 125 -12.54 -18.76 -6.69
N SER A 126 -11.33 -19.15 -7.09
CA SER A 126 -11.10 -20.28 -8.01
C SER A 126 -11.28 -21.64 -7.35
N LEU A 127 -10.94 -21.79 -6.06
CA LEU A 127 -10.89 -23.06 -5.33
C LEU A 127 -12.15 -23.35 -4.51
N ALA A 128 -12.88 -22.31 -4.10
CA ALA A 128 -14.13 -22.42 -3.34
C ALA A 128 -15.28 -22.83 -4.27
N LEU A 129 -15.21 -24.06 -4.78
CA LEU A 129 -16.21 -24.64 -5.69
C LEU A 129 -17.26 -25.43 -4.89
N PRO A 130 -18.48 -25.61 -5.45
CA PRO A 130 -19.49 -26.46 -4.86
C PRO A 130 -18.97 -27.87 -4.59
N GLY A 131 -19.24 -28.39 -3.39
CA GLY A 131 -18.82 -29.75 -2.98
C GLY A 131 -17.37 -29.85 -2.51
N VAL A 132 -16.56 -28.80 -2.58
CA VAL A 132 -15.21 -28.79 -1.99
C VAL A 132 -15.27 -28.43 -0.52
N ALA A 133 -14.73 -29.31 0.33
CA ALA A 133 -14.70 -29.06 1.77
C ALA A 133 -13.75 -27.89 2.12
N PRO A 134 -14.07 -27.08 3.16
CA PRO A 134 -13.23 -25.97 3.60
C PRO A 134 -11.77 -26.36 3.89
N CYS A 135 -11.52 -27.52 4.46
CA CYS A 135 -10.18 -28.02 4.72
C CYS A 135 -9.37 -28.25 3.44
N GLU A 136 -10.02 -28.73 2.37
CA GLU A 136 -9.36 -28.94 1.06
C GLU A 136 -9.07 -27.60 0.36
N VAL A 137 -9.98 -26.62 0.46
CA VAL A 137 -9.73 -25.27 -0.02
C VAL A 137 -8.49 -24.69 0.67
N ASN A 138 -8.45 -24.74 2.00
CA ASN A 138 -7.33 -24.23 2.79
C ASN A 138 -6.01 -24.95 2.47
N ARG A 139 -6.04 -26.28 2.29
CA ARG A 139 -4.84 -27.04 1.90
C ARG A 139 -4.30 -26.57 0.54
N ARG A 140 -5.14 -26.44 -0.48
CA ARG A 140 -4.74 -25.98 -1.81
C ARG A 140 -4.23 -24.54 -1.79
N LEU A 141 -4.87 -23.65 -1.04
CA LEU A 141 -4.42 -22.28 -0.85
C LEU A 141 -3.03 -22.22 -0.22
N ASN A 142 -2.79 -23.04 0.81
CA ASN A 142 -1.47 -23.15 1.44
C ASN A 142 -0.40 -23.61 0.45
N ASP A 143 -0.69 -24.65 -0.34
CA ASP A 143 0.24 -25.16 -1.34
C ASP A 143 0.58 -24.10 -2.40
N MET A 144 -0.42 -23.38 -2.91
CA MET A 144 -0.23 -22.30 -3.88
C MET A 144 0.57 -21.13 -3.28
N LEU A 145 0.25 -20.71 -2.07
CA LEU A 145 0.96 -19.62 -1.41
C LEU A 145 2.41 -19.99 -1.14
N HIS A 146 2.66 -21.22 -0.67
CA HIS A 146 4.01 -21.73 -0.41
C HIS A 146 4.87 -21.78 -1.68
N GLN A 147 4.29 -22.16 -2.83
CA GLN A 147 5.00 -22.23 -4.11
C GLN A 147 5.27 -20.84 -4.72
N SER A 148 4.41 -19.86 -4.45
CA SER A 148 4.45 -18.54 -5.09
C SER A 148 5.14 -17.46 -4.26
N THR A 149 5.47 -17.72 -2.98
CA THR A 149 6.03 -16.72 -2.07
C THR A 149 7.33 -17.19 -1.40
N SER A 150 8.11 -16.24 -0.91
CA SER A 150 9.27 -16.55 -0.05
C SER A 150 8.81 -17.00 1.34
N ALA A 151 9.66 -17.77 2.03
CA ALA A 151 9.38 -18.31 3.37
C ALA A 151 9.07 -17.26 4.46
N SER A 152 9.38 -16.00 4.21
CA SER A 152 9.08 -14.90 5.12
C SER A 152 7.68 -14.31 4.96
N ARG A 153 6.90 -14.76 3.96
CA ARG A 153 5.56 -14.27 3.67
C ARG A 153 4.53 -15.35 3.93
N TYR A 154 3.51 -15.02 4.68
CA TYR A 154 2.41 -15.91 5.04
C TYR A 154 1.10 -15.15 5.07
N ALA A 155 0.01 -15.86 5.09
CA ALA A 155 -1.31 -15.35 5.36
C ALA A 155 -1.99 -16.19 6.44
N THR A 156 -2.75 -15.54 7.31
CA THR A 156 -3.75 -16.22 8.11
C THR A 156 -5.06 -16.21 7.35
N LEU A 157 -5.80 -17.32 7.36
CA LEU A 157 -7.07 -17.41 6.65
C LEU A 157 -8.06 -18.26 7.43
N PHE A 158 -9.27 -17.74 7.54
CA PHE A 158 -10.45 -18.47 7.98
C PHE A 158 -11.40 -18.60 6.79
N PHE A 159 -11.83 -19.83 6.51
CA PHE A 159 -12.84 -20.13 5.51
C PHE A 159 -13.94 -20.98 6.16
N ALA A 160 -15.16 -20.54 6.10
CA ALA A 160 -16.33 -21.26 6.59
C ALA A 160 -17.37 -21.42 5.48
N LEU A 161 -18.11 -22.51 5.56
CA LEU A 161 -19.24 -22.77 4.69
C LEU A 161 -20.50 -22.73 5.55
N TYR A 162 -21.46 -21.86 5.19
CA TYR A 162 -22.78 -21.85 5.77
C TYR A 162 -23.78 -22.52 4.81
N ASP A 163 -24.52 -23.48 5.34
CA ASP A 163 -25.59 -24.18 4.64
C ASP A 163 -26.93 -23.87 5.35
N PRO A 164 -27.89 -23.19 4.73
CA PRO A 164 -29.17 -22.85 5.33
C PRO A 164 -30.08 -24.07 5.55
N HIS A 165 -29.73 -25.23 4.99
CA HIS A 165 -30.47 -26.47 5.10
C HIS A 165 -29.92 -27.42 6.19
N ASP A 166 -28.69 -27.18 6.65
CA ASP A 166 -28.03 -27.94 7.69
C ASP A 166 -28.28 -27.26 9.07
N ARG A 167 -29.01 -27.93 9.97
CA ARG A 167 -29.41 -27.43 11.31
C ARG A 167 -28.80 -28.30 12.40
#